data_44df0549ad682daf20e89edc7f41ec13
#
_entry.id   44df0549ad682daf20e89edc7f41ec13
#
_cell.length_a   1.000
_cell.length_b   1.000
_cell.length_c   1.000
_cell.angle_alpha   90.00
_cell.angle_beta   90.00
_cell.angle_gamma   90.00
#
_symmetry.space_group_name_H-M   'P 1'
#
loop_
_entity.id
_entity.type
_entity.pdbx_description
1 polymer ?
#
loop_
_entity_poly.entity_id
_entity_poly.type
_entity_poly.pdbx_seq_one_letter_code
_entity_poly.pdbx_strand_id
1 'polypeptide(L)'
;MSGPGQGTKDLTQGPIASTLMLFAMPTLASNILQSLNGSINAIWVGRFLGPQALAATANANIIMFLMFSIVFGFGMASTVMIGQAVGRRDMDAARRAFGSAVGFCMALALVVAIVGWLGAPALLRLLATPVEAYDLALVYLRVIFIAMPATLLSVMIMMGLRGVGDARTPLIFMIVSVAVDLILNPVLILGLGPFPAM
;
A
#
# COMPACT_ATOMS: atom_id res chain seq x y z
N MET A 1 -0.94 33.67 9.78
CA MET A 1 -0.44 32.65 10.73
C MET A 1 -1.59 31.70 11.03
N SER A 2 -1.82 30.73 10.17
CA SER A 2 -2.81 29.67 10.39
C SER A 2 -2.14 28.59 11.25
N GLY A 3 -2.69 28.36 12.44
CA GLY A 3 -2.24 27.34 13.38
C GLY A 3 -2.28 25.92 12.78
N PRO A 4 -1.60 24.95 13.41
CA PRO A 4 -1.58 23.57 12.94
C PRO A 4 -3.01 23.06 12.85
N GLY A 5 -3.35 22.46 11.69
CA GLY A 5 -4.69 21.93 11.43
C GLY A 5 -5.15 20.96 12.53
N GLN A 6 -6.44 20.97 12.83
CA GLN A 6 -7.10 20.27 13.95
C GLN A 6 -6.95 18.73 13.99
N GLY A 7 -5.99 18.13 13.27
CA GLY A 7 -5.76 16.68 13.22
C GLY A 7 -4.44 16.18 13.82
N THR A 8 -3.44 17.04 13.98
CA THR A 8 -2.14 16.64 14.53
C THR A 8 -2.06 16.95 16.02
N LYS A 9 -2.18 15.92 16.86
CA LYS A 9 -1.86 16.07 18.30
C LYS A 9 -0.35 16.21 18.47
N ASP A 10 0.04 17.19 19.31
CA ASP A 10 1.42 17.29 19.77
C ASP A 10 1.74 16.07 20.65
N LEU A 11 2.45 15.10 20.10
CA LEU A 11 2.82 13.85 20.77
C LEU A 11 3.96 14.04 21.80
N THR A 12 4.49 15.26 21.89
CA THR A 12 5.57 15.59 22.83
C THR A 12 5.07 15.98 24.23
N GLN A 13 3.74 16.15 24.40
CA GLN A 13 3.13 16.57 25.66
C GLN A 13 2.13 15.53 26.19
N GLY A 14 2.17 15.27 27.49
CA GLY A 14 1.26 14.38 28.20
C GLY A 14 1.88 13.06 28.65
N PRO A 15 1.10 12.19 29.32
CA PRO A 15 1.57 10.89 29.76
C PRO A 15 1.87 9.99 28.56
N ILE A 16 3.10 9.48 28.49
CA ILE A 16 3.66 8.72 27.36
C ILE A 16 2.77 7.53 26.99
N ALA A 17 2.28 6.78 27.98
CA ALA A 17 1.49 5.58 27.76
C ALA A 17 0.14 5.89 27.03
N SER A 18 -0.58 6.92 27.47
CA SER A 18 -1.86 7.28 26.83
C SER A 18 -1.68 7.86 25.43
N THR A 19 -0.62 8.63 25.22
CA THR A 19 -0.28 9.19 23.91
C THR A 19 0.09 8.10 22.92
N LEU A 20 0.92 7.12 23.35
CA LEU A 20 1.26 5.95 22.55
C LEU A 20 0.04 5.09 22.20
N MET A 21 -0.84 4.81 23.17
CA MET A 21 -2.06 4.05 22.91
C MET A 21 -2.98 4.76 21.91
N LEU A 22 -3.16 6.07 22.06
CA LEU A 22 -4.03 6.85 21.18
C LEU A 22 -3.51 6.88 19.73
N PHE A 23 -2.19 6.81 19.53
CA PHE A 23 -1.56 6.71 18.21
C PHE A 23 -1.55 5.27 17.68
N ALA A 24 -1.31 4.29 18.57
CA ALA A 24 -1.21 2.88 18.18
C ALA A 24 -2.57 2.29 17.76
N MET A 25 -3.67 2.68 18.41
CA MET A 25 -5.01 2.15 18.11
C MET A 25 -5.46 2.35 16.65
N PRO A 26 -5.40 3.58 16.06
CA PRO A 26 -5.73 3.77 14.65
C PRO A 26 -4.81 3.01 13.71
N THR A 27 -3.52 2.91 14.06
CA THR A 27 -2.54 2.17 13.26
C THR A 27 -2.83 0.66 13.29
N LEU A 28 -3.14 0.12 14.46
CA LEU A 28 -3.54 -1.27 14.62
C LEU A 28 -4.83 -1.57 13.84
N ALA A 29 -5.84 -0.70 13.97
CA ALA A 29 -7.09 -0.82 13.23
C ALA A 29 -6.85 -0.82 11.70
N SER A 30 -5.97 0.06 11.19
CA SER A 30 -5.59 0.08 9.77
C SER A 30 -4.95 -1.24 9.33
N ASN A 31 -4.06 -1.81 10.13
CA ASN A 31 -3.39 -3.08 9.81
C ASN A 31 -4.37 -4.26 9.82
N ILE A 32 -5.31 -4.28 10.78
CA ILE A 32 -6.37 -5.29 10.83
C ILE A 32 -7.27 -5.19 9.59
N LEU A 33 -7.71 -3.97 9.23
CA LEU A 33 -8.53 -3.75 8.03
C LEU A 33 -7.79 -4.21 6.76
N GLN A 34 -6.49 -3.91 6.64
CA GLN A 34 -5.69 -4.35 5.51
C GLN A 34 -5.59 -5.88 5.42
N SER A 35 -5.39 -6.54 6.56
CA SER A 35 -5.34 -8.01 6.61
C SER A 35 -6.68 -8.64 6.26
N LEU A 36 -7.78 -8.08 6.77
CA LEU A 36 -9.13 -8.53 6.45
C LEU A 36 -9.43 -8.34 4.96
N ASN A 37 -9.07 -7.19 4.39
CA ASN A 37 -9.26 -6.92 2.96
C ASN A 37 -8.54 -7.95 2.09
N GLY A 38 -7.28 -8.25 2.40
CA GLY A 38 -6.52 -9.29 1.69
C GLY A 38 -7.18 -10.68 1.79
N SER A 39 -7.71 -11.03 2.96
CA SER A 39 -8.43 -12.30 3.16
C SER A 39 -9.74 -12.35 2.37
N ILE A 40 -10.51 -11.28 2.37
CA ILE A 40 -11.76 -11.17 1.61
C ILE A 40 -11.47 -11.28 0.11
N ASN A 41 -10.46 -10.58 -0.41
CA ASN A 41 -10.04 -10.67 -1.80
C ASN A 41 -9.66 -12.10 -2.20
N ALA A 42 -8.89 -12.80 -1.36
CA ALA A 42 -8.51 -14.19 -1.60
C ALA A 42 -9.75 -15.12 -1.65
N ILE A 43 -10.75 -14.89 -0.80
CA ILE A 43 -12.01 -15.65 -0.81
C ILE A 43 -12.80 -15.38 -2.10
N TRP A 44 -12.92 -14.14 -2.55
CA TRP A 44 -13.60 -13.78 -3.78
C TRP A 44 -12.92 -14.43 -4.99
N VAL A 45 -11.61 -14.27 -5.13
CA VAL A 45 -10.83 -14.88 -6.23
C VAL A 45 -10.95 -16.39 -6.21
N GLY A 46 -10.75 -17.03 -5.06
CA GLY A 46 -10.79 -18.49 -4.97
C GLY A 46 -12.17 -19.10 -5.25
N ARG A 47 -13.25 -18.40 -4.82
CA ARG A 47 -14.61 -18.91 -4.97
C ARG A 47 -15.21 -18.72 -6.36
N PHE A 48 -14.92 -17.59 -7.01
CA PHE A 48 -15.56 -17.19 -8.26
C PHE A 48 -14.67 -17.33 -9.48
N LEU A 49 -13.35 -17.16 -9.36
CA LEU A 49 -12.39 -17.27 -10.45
C LEU A 49 -11.63 -18.61 -10.47
N GLY A 50 -11.78 -19.41 -9.41
CA GLY A 50 -11.24 -20.76 -9.33
C GLY A 50 -9.78 -20.86 -8.86
N PRO A 51 -9.26 -22.11 -8.73
CA PRO A 51 -7.94 -22.35 -8.15
C PRO A 51 -6.78 -21.85 -9.02
N GLN A 52 -6.94 -21.75 -10.32
CA GLN A 52 -5.92 -21.27 -11.25
C GLN A 52 -5.69 -19.76 -11.05
N ALA A 53 -6.75 -18.96 -10.91
CA ALA A 53 -6.67 -17.55 -10.61
C ALA A 53 -6.09 -17.30 -9.22
N LEU A 54 -6.42 -18.14 -8.24
CA LEU A 54 -5.84 -18.07 -6.90
C LEU A 54 -4.34 -18.36 -6.92
N ALA A 55 -3.88 -19.34 -7.69
CA ALA A 55 -2.46 -19.64 -7.87
C ALA A 55 -1.72 -18.47 -8.58
N ALA A 56 -2.33 -17.88 -9.59
CA ALA A 56 -1.79 -16.73 -10.30
C ALA A 56 -1.61 -15.52 -9.36
N THR A 57 -2.63 -15.20 -8.55
CA THR A 57 -2.56 -14.12 -7.57
C THR A 57 -1.57 -14.40 -6.45
N ALA A 58 -1.44 -15.65 -6.00
CA ALA A 58 -0.45 -16.04 -4.99
C ALA A 58 0.99 -15.82 -5.47
N ASN A 59 1.32 -16.24 -6.69
CA ASN A 59 2.64 -16.02 -7.28
C ASN A 59 2.94 -14.52 -7.47
N ALA A 60 1.97 -13.74 -7.94
CA ALA A 60 2.12 -12.31 -8.07
C ALA A 60 2.30 -11.61 -6.71
N ASN A 61 1.60 -12.06 -5.67
CA ASN A 61 1.75 -11.54 -4.31
C ASN A 61 3.16 -11.77 -3.73
N ILE A 62 3.82 -12.88 -4.04
CA ILE A 62 5.22 -13.12 -3.63
C ILE A 62 6.15 -12.05 -4.25
N ILE A 63 5.98 -11.77 -5.54
CA ILE A 63 6.76 -10.74 -6.24
C ILE A 63 6.48 -9.37 -5.62
N MET A 64 5.21 -9.04 -5.41
CA MET A 64 4.81 -7.79 -4.76
C MET A 64 5.41 -7.65 -3.37
N PHE A 65 5.33 -8.68 -2.54
CA PHE A 65 5.88 -8.67 -1.18
C PHE A 65 7.38 -8.35 -1.19
N LEU A 66 8.13 -8.96 -2.11
CA LEU A 66 9.56 -8.71 -2.26
C LEU A 66 9.84 -7.25 -2.65
N MET A 67 9.07 -6.71 -3.59
CA MET A 67 9.19 -5.32 -4.03
C MET A 67 8.80 -4.32 -2.93
N PHE A 68 7.68 -4.57 -2.24
CA PHE A 68 7.24 -3.73 -1.12
C PHE A 68 8.21 -3.74 0.05
N SER A 69 8.91 -4.85 0.32
CA SER A 69 9.89 -4.94 1.40
C SER A 69 11.01 -3.91 1.26
N ILE A 70 11.49 -3.68 0.04
CA ILE A 70 12.53 -2.68 -0.24
C ILE A 70 12.00 -1.27 0.05
N VAL A 71 10.82 -0.95 -0.48
CA VAL A 71 10.20 0.38 -0.33
C VAL A 71 9.79 0.63 1.12
N PHE A 72 9.33 -0.41 1.82
CA PHE A 72 8.94 -0.31 3.22
C PHE A 72 10.13 0.08 4.11
N GLY A 73 11.32 -0.44 3.84
CA GLY A 73 12.54 -0.04 4.54
C GLY A 73 12.85 1.46 4.40
N PHE A 74 12.79 2.00 3.18
CA PHE A 74 12.98 3.43 2.93
C PHE A 74 11.86 4.28 3.53
N GLY A 75 10.62 3.83 3.44
CA GLY A 75 9.47 4.50 4.03
C GLY A 75 9.56 4.59 5.56
N MET A 76 10.04 3.52 6.21
CA MET A 76 10.25 3.49 7.66
C MET A 76 11.34 4.49 8.07
N ALA A 77 12.47 4.52 7.36
CA ALA A 77 13.53 5.50 7.59
C ALA A 77 13.02 6.93 7.41
N SER A 78 12.24 7.20 6.36
CA SER A 78 11.62 8.50 6.12
C SER A 78 10.67 8.90 7.26
N THR A 79 9.82 7.98 7.73
CA THR A 79 8.90 8.23 8.85
C THR A 79 9.66 8.65 10.12
N VAL A 80 10.77 7.99 10.42
CA VAL A 80 11.63 8.34 11.56
C VAL A 80 12.24 9.73 11.39
N MET A 81 12.80 10.04 10.22
CA MET A 81 13.39 11.36 9.94
C MET A 81 12.36 12.49 10.04
N ILE A 82 11.16 12.27 9.49
CA ILE A 82 10.05 13.22 9.58
C ILE A 82 9.64 13.41 11.04
N GLY A 83 9.46 12.32 11.80
CA GLY A 83 9.08 12.38 13.20
C GLY A 83 10.10 13.15 14.04
N GLN A 84 11.41 12.92 13.82
CA GLN A 84 12.47 13.66 14.49
C GLN A 84 12.49 15.15 14.14
N ALA A 85 12.27 15.50 12.87
CA ALA A 85 12.20 16.88 12.41
C ALA A 85 10.98 17.61 13.01
N VAL A 86 9.82 16.96 13.02
CA VAL A 86 8.59 17.48 13.64
C VAL A 86 8.78 17.65 15.14
N GLY A 87 9.41 16.69 15.84
CA GLY A 87 9.73 16.79 17.27
C GLY A 87 10.66 17.96 17.61
N ARG A 88 11.56 18.32 16.68
CA ARG A 88 12.43 19.52 16.79
C ARG A 88 11.74 20.80 16.33
N ARG A 89 10.47 20.74 15.89
CA ARG A 89 9.70 21.85 15.28
C ARG A 89 10.32 22.42 13.99
N ASP A 90 11.16 21.63 13.32
CA ASP A 90 11.78 21.99 12.04
C ASP A 90 10.94 21.43 10.90
N MET A 91 9.89 22.15 10.52
CA MET A 91 8.97 21.74 9.46
C MET A 91 9.63 21.77 8.08
N ASP A 92 10.67 22.57 7.89
CA ASP A 92 11.39 22.63 6.61
C ASP A 92 12.28 21.39 6.44
N ALA A 93 12.91 20.91 7.51
CA ALA A 93 13.60 19.62 7.48
C ALA A 93 12.63 18.46 7.24
N ALA A 94 11.44 18.49 7.87
CA ALA A 94 10.41 17.47 7.64
C ALA A 94 9.93 17.44 6.18
N ARG A 95 9.68 18.60 5.57
CA ARG A 95 9.30 18.72 4.15
C ARG A 95 10.40 18.23 3.21
N ARG A 96 11.66 18.58 3.47
CA ARG A 96 12.80 18.11 2.68
C ARG A 96 12.94 16.59 2.78
N ALA A 97 12.87 16.03 3.99
CA ALA A 97 12.95 14.60 4.20
C ALA A 97 11.84 13.84 3.45
N PHE A 98 10.59 14.32 3.55
CA PHE A 98 9.46 13.74 2.82
C PHE A 98 9.61 13.86 1.32
N GLY A 99 9.93 15.05 0.80
CA GLY A 99 10.12 15.29 -0.63
C GLY A 99 11.23 14.43 -1.24
N SER A 100 12.37 14.30 -0.56
CA SER A 100 13.49 13.45 -0.98
C SER A 100 13.09 11.96 -0.98
N ALA A 101 12.38 11.50 0.06
CA ALA A 101 11.93 10.13 0.14
C ALA A 101 10.91 9.79 -0.96
N VAL A 102 9.93 10.66 -1.19
CA VAL A 102 8.94 10.50 -2.26
C VAL A 102 9.61 10.49 -3.63
N GLY A 103 10.53 11.45 -3.89
CA GLY A 103 11.26 11.54 -5.15
C GLY A 103 12.08 10.27 -5.42
N PHE A 104 12.84 9.80 -4.44
CA PHE A 104 13.63 8.58 -4.56
C PHE A 104 12.74 7.34 -4.76
N CYS A 105 11.71 7.16 -3.92
CA CYS A 105 10.81 6.01 -4.03
C CYS A 105 10.03 6.03 -5.35
N MET A 106 9.64 7.21 -5.87
CA MET A 106 8.96 7.31 -7.15
C MET A 106 9.88 6.95 -8.31
N ALA A 107 11.15 7.42 -8.30
CA ALA A 107 12.13 7.03 -9.30
C ALA A 107 12.37 5.51 -9.28
N LEU A 108 12.54 4.94 -8.09
CA LEU A 108 12.68 3.50 -7.91
C LEU A 108 11.43 2.74 -8.38
N ALA A 109 10.24 3.23 -8.06
CA ALA A 109 8.97 2.64 -8.47
C ALA A 109 8.81 2.60 -9.99
N LEU A 110 9.21 3.67 -10.69
CA LEU A 110 9.17 3.73 -12.15
C LEU A 110 10.17 2.74 -12.77
N VAL A 111 11.38 2.68 -12.25
CA VAL A 111 12.37 1.69 -12.72
C VAL A 111 11.86 0.27 -12.52
N VAL A 112 11.36 -0.05 -11.33
CA VAL A 112 10.80 -1.38 -11.01
C VAL A 112 9.57 -1.68 -11.87
N ALA A 113 8.70 -0.71 -12.11
CA ALA A 113 7.53 -0.87 -12.97
C ALA A 113 7.92 -1.23 -14.40
N ILE A 114 8.89 -0.51 -14.98
CA ILE A 114 9.37 -0.76 -16.35
C ILE A 114 10.10 -2.10 -16.43
N VAL A 115 11.08 -2.33 -15.57
CA VAL A 115 11.87 -3.57 -15.55
C VAL A 115 10.99 -4.78 -15.23
N GLY A 116 10.06 -4.64 -14.29
CA GLY A 116 9.14 -5.68 -13.91
C GLY A 116 8.12 -6.01 -15.01
N TRP A 117 7.58 -4.99 -15.67
CA TRP A 117 6.66 -5.18 -16.80
C TRP A 117 7.32 -5.93 -17.97
N LEU A 118 8.56 -5.56 -18.31
CA LEU A 118 9.34 -6.23 -19.35
C LEU A 118 9.79 -7.63 -18.90
N GLY A 119 10.19 -7.77 -17.64
CA GLY A 119 10.68 -9.00 -17.04
C GLY A 119 9.61 -9.97 -16.54
N ALA A 120 8.33 -9.57 -16.55
CA ALA A 120 7.23 -10.40 -16.05
C ALA A 120 7.21 -11.83 -16.61
N PRO A 121 7.44 -12.08 -17.92
CA PRO A 121 7.51 -13.45 -18.45
C PRO A 121 8.65 -14.28 -17.85
N ALA A 122 9.82 -13.67 -17.63
CA ALA A 122 10.97 -14.34 -17.06
C ALA A 122 10.74 -14.67 -15.56
N LEU A 123 10.13 -13.75 -14.83
CA LEU A 123 9.76 -13.96 -13.42
C LEU A 123 8.79 -15.12 -13.24
N LEU A 124 7.75 -15.21 -14.07
CA LEU A 124 6.77 -16.30 -14.00
C LEU A 124 7.37 -17.66 -14.35
N ARG A 125 8.31 -17.69 -15.31
CA ARG A 125 9.07 -18.93 -15.62
C ARG A 125 9.98 -19.34 -14.46
N LEU A 126 10.64 -18.38 -13.82
CA LEU A 126 11.50 -18.64 -12.65
C LEU A 126 10.70 -19.19 -11.47
N LEU A 127 9.46 -18.73 -11.29
CA LEU A 127 8.53 -19.20 -10.27
C LEU A 127 7.85 -20.53 -10.65
N ALA A 128 8.21 -21.14 -11.77
CA ALA A 128 7.61 -22.38 -12.29
C ALA A 128 6.07 -22.33 -12.30
N THR A 129 5.51 -21.19 -12.73
CA THR A 129 4.05 -20.99 -12.79
C THR A 129 3.42 -22.03 -13.73
N PRO A 130 2.37 -22.75 -13.30
CA PRO A 130 1.68 -23.72 -14.15
C PRO A 130 1.20 -23.10 -15.47
N VAL A 131 1.25 -23.88 -16.56
CA VAL A 131 0.92 -23.40 -17.91
C VAL A 131 -0.52 -22.88 -17.97
N GLU A 132 -1.43 -23.53 -17.25
CA GLU A 132 -2.85 -23.16 -17.20
C GLU A 132 -3.09 -21.79 -16.53
N ALA A 133 -2.20 -21.36 -15.64
CA ALA A 133 -2.29 -20.10 -14.90
C ALA A 133 -1.40 -18.99 -15.50
N TYR A 134 -0.52 -19.35 -16.47
CA TYR A 134 0.54 -18.45 -16.94
C TYR A 134 -0.01 -17.16 -17.58
N ASP A 135 -0.97 -17.26 -18.48
CA ASP A 135 -1.51 -16.10 -19.20
C ASP A 135 -2.27 -15.16 -18.27
N LEU A 136 -3.05 -15.71 -17.34
CA LEU A 136 -3.75 -14.92 -16.32
C LEU A 136 -2.76 -14.23 -15.38
N ALA A 137 -1.74 -14.96 -14.93
CA ALA A 137 -0.69 -14.42 -14.07
C ALA A 137 0.11 -13.31 -14.77
N LEU A 138 0.38 -13.46 -16.07
CA LEU A 138 1.12 -12.46 -16.86
C LEU A 138 0.34 -11.15 -16.99
N VAL A 139 -0.94 -11.22 -17.34
CA VAL A 139 -1.81 -10.04 -17.44
C VAL A 139 -1.92 -9.37 -16.07
N TYR A 140 -2.21 -10.14 -15.04
CA TYR A 140 -2.34 -9.64 -13.66
C TYR A 140 -1.06 -8.95 -13.18
N LEU A 141 0.10 -9.58 -13.39
CA LEU A 141 1.39 -9.05 -12.97
C LEU A 141 1.75 -7.75 -13.71
N ARG A 142 1.44 -7.68 -15.02
CA ARG A 142 1.65 -6.46 -15.81
C ARG A 142 0.79 -5.29 -15.31
N VAL A 143 -0.47 -5.54 -15.00
CA VAL A 143 -1.37 -4.51 -14.42
C VAL A 143 -0.83 -4.02 -13.08
N ILE A 144 -0.34 -4.94 -12.23
CA ILE A 144 0.31 -4.58 -10.96
C ILE A 144 1.51 -3.66 -11.18
N PHE A 145 2.41 -3.99 -12.09
CA PHE A 145 3.59 -3.15 -12.35
C PHE A 145 3.21 -1.76 -12.85
N ILE A 146 2.16 -1.62 -13.68
CA ILE A 146 1.64 -0.31 -14.10
C ILE A 146 1.05 0.47 -12.92
N ALA A 147 0.33 -0.21 -12.02
CA ALA A 147 -0.27 0.42 -10.84
C ALA A 147 0.74 0.73 -9.72
N MET A 148 1.93 0.15 -9.78
CA MET A 148 2.93 0.20 -8.70
C MET A 148 3.36 1.62 -8.32
N PRO A 149 3.67 2.55 -9.24
CA PRO A 149 4.05 3.91 -8.87
C PRO A 149 2.96 4.62 -8.07
N ALA A 150 1.69 4.48 -8.46
CA ALA A 150 0.56 5.08 -7.74
C ALA A 150 0.37 4.47 -6.36
N THR A 151 0.51 3.14 -6.26
CA THR A 151 0.41 2.42 -4.99
C THR A 151 1.52 2.82 -4.02
N LEU A 152 2.77 2.91 -4.50
CA LEU A 152 3.91 3.32 -3.69
C LEU A 152 3.81 4.78 -3.24
N LEU A 153 3.32 5.67 -4.10
CA LEU A 153 3.03 7.05 -3.72
C LEU A 153 2.02 7.11 -2.57
N SER A 154 0.95 6.34 -2.66
CA SER A 154 -0.07 6.26 -1.61
C SER A 154 0.52 5.76 -0.27
N VAL A 155 1.37 4.73 -0.33
CA VAL A 155 2.08 4.21 0.86
C VAL A 155 3.01 5.27 1.46
N MET A 156 3.77 6.00 0.63
CA MET A 156 4.66 7.08 1.09
C MET A 156 3.88 8.21 1.76
N ILE A 157 2.74 8.61 1.20
CA ILE A 157 1.86 9.62 1.81
C ILE A 157 1.37 9.14 3.19
N MET A 158 0.89 7.90 3.28
CA MET A 158 0.44 7.32 4.55
C MET A 158 1.56 7.25 5.60
N MET A 159 2.77 6.88 5.17
CA MET A 159 3.94 6.86 6.05
C MET A 159 4.37 8.27 6.49
N GLY A 160 4.33 9.23 5.60
CA GLY A 160 4.59 10.63 5.92
C GLY A 160 3.59 11.19 6.94
N LEU A 161 2.29 10.92 6.77
CA LEU A 161 1.25 11.31 7.72
C LEU A 161 1.48 10.69 9.11
N ARG A 162 1.85 9.41 9.17
CA ARG A 162 2.23 8.77 10.43
C ARG A 162 3.48 9.42 11.06
N GLY A 163 4.44 9.83 10.23
CA GLY A 163 5.64 10.55 10.68
C GLY A 163 5.36 11.91 11.31
N VAL A 164 4.34 12.62 10.86
CA VAL A 164 3.88 13.88 11.50
C VAL A 164 2.92 13.67 12.67
N GLY A 165 2.66 12.41 13.06
CA GLY A 165 1.76 12.07 14.18
C GLY A 165 0.30 11.94 13.81
N ASP A 166 -0.06 11.98 12.53
CA ASP A 166 -1.44 11.76 12.06
C ASP A 166 -1.63 10.27 11.69
N ALA A 167 -2.22 9.51 12.59
CA ALA A 167 -2.60 8.11 12.35
C ALA A 167 -4.09 7.96 11.97
N ARG A 168 -4.90 9.05 12.08
CA ARG A 168 -6.34 9.00 11.79
C ARG A 168 -6.62 9.10 10.31
N THR A 169 -5.95 10.01 9.60
CA THR A 169 -6.12 10.17 8.16
C THR A 169 -5.82 8.88 7.40
N PRO A 170 -4.69 8.16 7.63
CA PRO A 170 -4.45 6.85 7.05
C PRO A 170 -5.56 5.82 7.34
N LEU A 171 -6.12 5.82 8.56
CA LEU A 171 -7.22 4.93 8.91
C LEU A 171 -8.49 5.22 8.10
N ILE A 172 -8.87 6.49 7.95
CA ILE A 172 -10.03 6.91 7.16
C ILE A 172 -9.85 6.49 5.69
N PHE A 173 -8.68 6.76 5.12
CA PHE A 173 -8.33 6.32 3.76
C PHE A 173 -8.46 4.80 3.61
N MET A 174 -8.00 4.05 4.61
CA MET A 174 -8.09 2.59 4.60
C MET A 174 -9.53 2.10 4.65
N ILE A 175 -10.37 2.70 5.49
CA ILE A 175 -11.80 2.38 5.57
C ILE A 175 -12.49 2.64 4.22
N VAL A 176 -12.24 3.80 3.61
CA VAL A 176 -12.80 4.14 2.30
C VAL A 176 -12.32 3.18 1.23
N SER A 177 -11.03 2.86 1.20
CA SER A 177 -10.43 1.92 0.24
C SER A 177 -11.04 0.54 0.35
N VAL A 178 -11.17 0.00 1.57
CA VAL A 178 -11.80 -1.31 1.82
C VAL A 178 -13.28 -1.30 1.44
N ALA A 179 -14.01 -0.22 1.74
CA ALA A 179 -15.42 -0.10 1.34
C ALA A 179 -15.59 -0.09 -0.18
N VAL A 180 -14.74 0.66 -0.89
CA VAL A 180 -14.74 0.70 -2.35
C VAL A 180 -14.39 -0.68 -2.93
N ASP A 181 -13.40 -1.35 -2.39
CA ASP A 181 -12.97 -2.67 -2.82
C ASP A 181 -14.06 -3.74 -2.60
N LEU A 182 -14.75 -3.70 -1.46
CA LEU A 182 -15.90 -4.58 -1.18
C LEU A 182 -17.06 -4.39 -2.15
N ILE A 183 -17.26 -3.17 -2.67
CA ILE A 183 -18.30 -2.87 -3.65
C ILE A 183 -17.84 -3.25 -5.06
N LEU A 184 -16.58 -2.93 -5.42
CA LEU A 184 -16.05 -3.16 -6.75
C LEU A 184 -15.81 -4.64 -7.05
N ASN A 185 -15.36 -5.43 -6.07
CA ASN A 185 -15.09 -6.86 -6.27
C ASN A 185 -16.32 -7.62 -6.82
N PRO A 186 -17.51 -7.60 -6.20
CA PRO A 186 -18.68 -8.27 -6.77
C PRO A 186 -19.12 -7.66 -8.11
N VAL A 187 -19.01 -6.33 -8.27
CA VAL A 187 -19.40 -5.67 -9.52
C VAL A 187 -18.54 -6.14 -10.71
N LEU A 188 -17.22 -6.24 -10.51
CA LEU A 188 -16.29 -6.64 -11.57
C LEU A 188 -16.28 -8.14 -11.79
N ILE A 189 -16.35 -8.96 -10.74
CA ILE A 189 -16.30 -10.43 -10.85
C ILE A 189 -17.61 -10.98 -11.43
N LEU A 190 -18.76 -10.44 -11.00
CA LEU A 190 -20.07 -10.91 -11.44
C LEU A 190 -20.58 -10.20 -12.70
N GLY A 191 -19.86 -9.22 -13.22
CA GLY A 191 -20.27 -8.46 -14.41
C GLY A 191 -21.53 -7.63 -14.18
N LEU A 192 -21.73 -7.08 -12.98
CA LEU A 192 -22.90 -6.27 -12.66
C LEU A 192 -22.72 -4.87 -13.22
N GLY A 193 -23.50 -4.51 -14.27
CA GLY A 193 -23.49 -3.19 -14.90
C GLY A 193 -22.83 -3.18 -16.29
N PRO A 194 -22.16 -2.07 -16.70
CA PRO A 194 -21.57 -1.95 -18.03
C PRO A 194 -20.26 -2.73 -18.22
N PHE A 195 -19.79 -3.44 -17.19
CA PHE A 195 -18.54 -4.19 -17.21
C PHE A 195 -18.81 -5.65 -17.60
N PRO A 196 -18.04 -6.24 -18.56
CA PRO A 196 -18.09 -7.67 -18.81
C PRO A 196 -17.61 -8.44 -17.58
N ALA A 197 -18.24 -9.58 -17.29
CA ALA A 197 -17.75 -10.49 -16.24
C ALA A 197 -16.31 -10.93 -16.55
N MET A 198 -15.44 -10.87 -15.56
CA MET A 198 -14.06 -11.36 -15.66
C MET A 198 -13.99 -12.87 -15.47
#